data_89c7de04b085cf29bc9365e1691d74b4
#
_entry.id   89c7de04b085cf29bc9365e1691d74b4
#
_cell.length_a   1.000
_cell.length_b   1.000
_cell.length_c   1.000
_cell.angle_alpha   90.00
_cell.angle_beta   90.00
_cell.angle_gamma   90.00
#
_symmetry.space_group_name_H-M   'P 1'
#
loop_
_entity.id
_entity.type
_entity.pdbx_description
1 polymer ?
#
loop_
_entity_poly.entity_id
_entity_poly.type
_entity_poly.pdbx_seq_one_letter_code
_entity_poly.pdbx_strand_id
1 'polypeptide(L)'
;MPAYQIKERLMKRFSIAVVVTVIVAVIFVVPAGSRPMPLQTSFDNIKVMKGMSDTDIRNEMMVWTEALGTTCSYCHVAGDFASDMNPKKDIARKMFTMVQIINKDFLGGKAKCVLCHRGATVPDPNL
;
A
#
# COMPACT_ATOMS: atom_id res chain seq x y z
N MET A 1 58.66 -12.90 42.07
CA MET A 1 57.28 -13.27 41.72
C MET A 1 57.40 -14.48 40.83
N PRO A 2 56.67 -15.58 41.07
CA PRO A 2 56.86 -16.81 40.29
C PRO A 2 56.29 -16.60 38.88
N ALA A 3 57.02 -17.07 37.88
CA ALA A 3 56.69 -16.97 36.43
C ALA A 3 55.29 -17.47 36.08
N TYR A 4 54.68 -18.27 36.90
CA TYR A 4 53.31 -18.78 36.78
C TYR A 4 52.25 -17.67 36.85
N GLN A 5 52.38 -16.71 37.74
CA GLN A 5 51.41 -15.58 37.89
C GLN A 5 51.43 -14.64 36.71
N ILE A 6 52.53 -14.50 36.01
CA ILE A 6 52.66 -13.66 34.81
C ILE A 6 51.93 -14.32 33.63
N LYS A 7 52.04 -15.64 33.51
CA LYS A 7 51.40 -16.40 32.44
C LYS A 7 49.87 -16.41 32.55
N GLU A 8 49.31 -16.53 33.75
CA GLU A 8 47.86 -16.42 33.95
C GLU A 8 47.28 -15.03 33.66
N ARG A 9 47.98 -13.98 34.06
CA ARG A 9 47.56 -12.59 33.77
C ARG A 9 47.61 -12.29 32.29
N LEU A 10 48.58 -12.85 31.56
CA LEU A 10 48.71 -12.68 30.13
C LEU A 10 47.58 -13.42 29.39
N MET A 11 47.28 -14.65 29.74
CA MET A 11 46.19 -15.41 29.15
C MET A 11 44.83 -14.81 29.41
N LYS A 12 44.54 -14.29 30.60
CA LYS A 12 43.28 -13.60 30.92
C LYS A 12 43.10 -12.30 30.09
N ARG A 13 44.20 -11.54 29.92
CA ARG A 13 44.13 -10.33 29.08
C ARG A 13 43.93 -10.65 27.61
N PHE A 14 44.55 -11.71 27.08
CA PHE A 14 44.33 -12.17 25.70
C PHE A 14 42.93 -12.67 25.50
N SER A 15 42.37 -13.42 26.43
CA SER A 15 40.99 -13.92 26.34
C SER A 15 39.96 -12.81 26.37
N ILE A 16 40.15 -11.79 27.23
CA ILE A 16 39.25 -10.63 27.29
C ILE A 16 39.32 -9.79 25.99
N ALA A 17 40.54 -9.59 25.46
CA ALA A 17 40.70 -8.83 24.19
C ALA A 17 40.02 -9.53 23.02
N VAL A 18 40.13 -10.86 22.89
CA VAL A 18 39.48 -11.64 21.83
C VAL A 18 37.96 -11.60 21.98
N VAL A 19 37.43 -11.73 23.20
CA VAL A 19 35.96 -11.65 23.43
C VAL A 19 35.41 -10.26 23.10
N VAL A 20 36.12 -9.21 23.51
CA VAL A 20 35.68 -7.82 23.18
C VAL A 20 35.71 -7.56 21.66
N THR A 21 36.75 -8.09 20.97
CA THR A 21 36.83 -7.90 19.49
C THR A 21 35.70 -8.66 18.78
N VAL A 22 35.36 -9.87 19.25
CA VAL A 22 34.25 -10.65 18.67
C VAL A 22 32.90 -9.95 18.92
N ILE A 23 32.67 -9.41 20.12
CA ILE A 23 31.42 -8.71 20.44
C ILE A 23 31.29 -7.44 19.59
N VAL A 24 32.36 -6.66 19.43
CA VAL A 24 32.34 -5.45 18.58
C VAL A 24 32.08 -5.82 17.11
N ALA A 25 32.67 -6.89 16.60
CA ALA A 25 32.42 -7.34 15.23
C ALA A 25 30.96 -7.78 14.99
N VAL A 26 30.34 -8.43 15.99
CA VAL A 26 28.92 -8.84 15.89
C VAL A 26 27.97 -7.66 15.91
N ILE A 27 28.29 -6.57 16.63
CA ILE A 27 27.43 -5.37 16.67
C ILE A 27 27.47 -4.60 15.34
N PHE A 28 28.57 -4.70 14.55
CA PHE A 28 28.69 -4.02 13.26
C PHE A 28 28.17 -4.81 12.05
N VAL A 29 27.83 -6.08 12.22
CA VAL A 29 27.15 -6.88 11.17
C VAL A 29 25.63 -6.85 11.37
N VAL A 30 25.05 -5.67 11.59
CA VAL A 30 23.64 -5.45 11.31
C VAL A 30 23.55 -5.22 9.81
N PRO A 31 22.89 -6.09 9.01
CA PRO A 31 22.69 -5.82 7.61
C PRO A 31 21.92 -4.51 7.49
N ALA A 32 22.56 -3.48 6.95
CA ALA A 32 21.92 -2.24 6.55
C ALA A 32 20.95 -2.60 5.41
N GLY A 33 19.70 -2.92 5.73
CA GLY A 33 18.83 -3.25 4.63
C GLY A 33 17.46 -3.80 4.91
N SER A 34 16.85 -3.50 6.03
CA SER A 34 15.39 -3.58 6.09
C SER A 34 14.87 -2.30 6.70
N ARG A 35 14.95 -1.22 5.93
CA ARG A 35 14.01 -0.11 6.20
C ARG A 35 12.64 -0.74 6.04
N PRO A 36 11.77 -0.73 7.07
CA PRO A 36 10.39 -1.11 6.84
C PRO A 36 9.92 -0.23 5.69
N MET A 37 9.53 -0.84 4.57
CA MET A 37 8.78 -0.11 3.55
C MET A 37 7.63 0.56 4.30
N PRO A 38 7.45 1.90 4.16
CA PRO A 38 6.29 2.53 4.71
C PRO A 38 5.08 1.70 4.25
N LEU A 39 4.24 1.30 5.18
CA LEU A 39 2.99 0.61 4.89
C LEU A 39 2.21 1.61 4.02
N GLN A 40 2.30 1.44 2.69
CA GLN A 40 1.48 2.23 1.78
C GLN A 40 0.05 1.84 2.09
N THR A 41 -0.66 2.74 2.74
CA THR A 41 -2.09 2.54 2.92
C THR A 41 -2.70 2.52 1.53
N SER A 42 -3.63 1.60 1.28
CA SER A 42 -4.29 1.48 -0.02
C SER A 42 -5.04 2.76 -0.42
N PHE A 43 -5.02 3.80 0.41
CA PHE A 43 -5.73 5.08 0.28
C PHE A 43 -4.80 6.29 0.06
N ASP A 44 -3.49 6.10 -0.15
CA ASP A 44 -2.51 7.19 -0.28
C ASP A 44 -2.71 8.09 -1.51
N ASN A 45 -3.45 7.65 -2.53
CA ASN A 45 -3.64 8.37 -3.79
C ASN A 45 -5.12 8.62 -4.11
N ILE A 46 -5.88 9.13 -3.13
CA ILE A 46 -7.29 9.48 -3.32
C ILE A 46 -7.42 10.86 -3.99
N LYS A 47 -7.76 10.88 -5.28
CA LYS A 47 -7.99 12.11 -6.08
C LYS A 47 -9.45 12.53 -6.11
N VAL A 48 -10.36 11.56 -6.11
CA VAL A 48 -11.82 11.73 -5.97
C VAL A 48 -12.24 11.14 -4.62
N MET A 49 -13.47 11.31 -4.18
CA MET A 49 -13.95 10.84 -2.86
C MET A 49 -13.19 11.44 -1.65
N LYS A 50 -12.65 12.66 -1.81
CA LYS A 50 -11.95 13.36 -0.73
C LYS A 50 -12.90 13.60 0.43
N GLY A 51 -12.43 13.33 1.65
CA GLY A 51 -13.21 13.50 2.88
C GLY A 51 -14.10 12.31 3.25
N MET A 52 -14.14 11.25 2.43
CA MET A 52 -14.78 9.99 2.80
C MET A 52 -13.84 9.18 3.72
N SER A 53 -14.41 8.37 4.61
CA SER A 53 -13.63 7.42 5.40
C SER A 53 -13.08 6.28 4.53
N ASP A 54 -12.01 5.63 4.99
CA ASP A 54 -11.42 4.46 4.30
C ASP A 54 -12.45 3.33 4.10
N THR A 55 -13.36 3.17 5.06
CA THR A 55 -14.44 2.19 4.98
C THR A 55 -15.43 2.57 3.88
N ASP A 56 -15.82 3.84 3.79
CA ASP A 56 -16.76 4.29 2.76
C ASP A 56 -16.15 4.21 1.36
N ILE A 57 -14.86 4.56 1.21
CA ILE A 57 -14.13 4.41 -0.05
C ILE A 57 -14.10 2.94 -0.48
N ARG A 58 -13.83 2.01 0.45
CA ARG A 58 -13.83 0.57 0.17
C ARG A 58 -15.20 0.08 -0.26
N ASN A 59 -16.26 0.49 0.43
CA ASN A 59 -17.63 0.14 0.10
C ASN A 59 -18.02 0.66 -1.29
N GLU A 60 -17.66 1.90 -1.61
CA GLU A 60 -17.89 2.49 -2.93
C GLU A 60 -17.15 1.73 -4.03
N MET A 61 -15.89 1.30 -3.80
CA MET A 61 -15.15 0.45 -4.74
C MET A 61 -15.84 -0.91 -4.97
N MET A 62 -16.45 -1.50 -3.94
CA MET A 62 -17.23 -2.75 -4.10
C MET A 62 -18.46 -2.51 -4.96
N VAL A 63 -19.20 -1.42 -4.74
CA VAL A 63 -20.35 -1.03 -5.57
C VAL A 63 -19.94 -0.83 -7.03
N TRP A 64 -18.75 -0.25 -7.29
CA TRP A 64 -18.24 -0.07 -8.64
C TRP A 64 -17.92 -1.42 -9.32
N THR A 65 -17.27 -2.34 -8.60
CA THR A 65 -16.95 -3.66 -9.16
C THR A 65 -18.22 -4.44 -9.53
N GLU A 66 -19.25 -4.37 -8.70
CA GLU A 66 -20.55 -4.98 -8.97
C GLU A 66 -21.24 -4.32 -10.18
N ALA A 67 -21.32 -3.00 -10.20
CA ALA A 67 -21.97 -2.24 -11.28
C ALA A 67 -21.30 -2.44 -12.64
N LEU A 68 -19.99 -2.73 -12.66
CA LEU A 68 -19.18 -2.95 -13.86
C LEU A 68 -18.99 -4.44 -14.21
N GLY A 69 -19.46 -5.37 -13.35
CA GLY A 69 -19.27 -6.81 -13.54
C GLY A 69 -17.78 -7.21 -13.58
N THR A 70 -16.93 -6.59 -12.74
CA THR A 70 -15.48 -6.76 -12.79
C THR A 70 -14.87 -6.98 -11.39
N THR A 71 -13.55 -7.02 -11.30
CA THR A 71 -12.80 -7.20 -10.06
C THR A 71 -11.87 -6.03 -9.78
N CYS A 72 -11.30 -5.96 -8.56
CA CYS A 72 -10.38 -4.90 -8.16
C CYS A 72 -9.18 -4.75 -9.11
N SER A 73 -8.65 -5.85 -9.63
CA SER A 73 -7.51 -5.88 -10.54
C SER A 73 -7.79 -5.30 -11.93
N TYR A 74 -9.06 -5.07 -12.28
CA TYR A 74 -9.41 -4.39 -13.54
C TYR A 74 -8.92 -2.93 -13.55
N CYS A 75 -8.97 -2.25 -12.39
CA CYS A 75 -8.54 -0.85 -12.25
C CYS A 75 -7.26 -0.68 -11.44
N HIS A 76 -6.90 -1.63 -10.58
CA HIS A 76 -5.76 -1.52 -9.68
C HIS A 76 -4.63 -2.48 -10.05
N VAL A 77 -3.40 -2.06 -9.78
CA VAL A 77 -2.22 -2.93 -9.83
C VAL A 77 -2.24 -3.84 -8.59
N ALA A 78 -2.06 -5.14 -8.78
CA ALA A 78 -2.02 -6.10 -7.68
C ALA A 78 -0.89 -5.75 -6.70
N GLY A 79 -1.22 -5.65 -5.41
CA GLY A 79 -0.27 -5.28 -4.35
C GLY A 79 0.05 -3.78 -4.26
N ASP A 80 -0.39 -2.95 -5.22
CA ASP A 80 -0.19 -1.50 -5.21
C ASP A 80 -1.48 -0.77 -5.64
N PHE A 81 -2.45 -0.70 -4.74
CA PHE A 81 -3.73 -0.05 -4.99
C PHE A 81 -3.60 1.48 -5.16
N ALA A 82 -2.54 2.09 -4.67
CA ALA A 82 -2.28 3.52 -4.80
C ALA A 82 -1.76 3.89 -6.20
N SER A 83 -1.13 2.97 -6.92
CA SER A 83 -0.54 3.18 -8.25
C SER A 83 -1.53 3.71 -9.29
N ASP A 84 -1.08 4.64 -10.12
CA ASP A 84 -1.80 5.12 -11.30
C ASP A 84 -1.33 4.47 -12.60
N MET A 85 -0.52 3.43 -12.53
CA MET A 85 0.00 2.75 -13.74
C MET A 85 -1.10 2.07 -14.57
N ASN A 86 -2.22 1.69 -13.94
CA ASN A 86 -3.36 1.16 -14.69
C ASN A 86 -4.27 2.32 -15.16
N PRO A 87 -4.38 2.57 -16.48
CA PRO A 87 -5.15 3.70 -17.02
C PRO A 87 -6.66 3.60 -16.73
N LYS A 88 -7.19 2.41 -16.44
CA LYS A 88 -8.60 2.21 -16.06
C LYS A 88 -8.97 2.96 -14.79
N LYS A 89 -8.00 3.14 -13.87
CA LYS A 89 -8.20 3.90 -12.63
C LYS A 89 -8.53 5.38 -12.91
N ASP A 90 -7.86 6.00 -13.89
CA ASP A 90 -8.16 7.38 -14.28
C ASP A 90 -9.51 7.50 -15.00
N ILE A 91 -9.86 6.52 -15.83
CA ILE A 91 -11.19 6.46 -16.46
C ILE A 91 -12.29 6.37 -15.38
N ALA A 92 -12.12 5.51 -14.38
CA ALA A 92 -13.08 5.37 -13.28
C ALA A 92 -13.26 6.70 -12.49
N ARG A 93 -12.18 7.44 -12.25
CA ARG A 93 -12.23 8.76 -11.61
C ARG A 93 -13.07 9.77 -12.44
N LYS A 94 -12.87 9.79 -13.75
CA LYS A 94 -13.65 10.65 -14.65
C LYS A 94 -15.14 10.28 -14.68
N MET A 95 -15.46 8.98 -14.69
CA MET A 95 -16.83 8.48 -14.62
C MET A 95 -17.48 8.86 -13.29
N PHE A 96 -16.78 8.71 -12.17
CA PHE A 96 -17.28 9.15 -10.87
C PHE A 96 -17.59 10.64 -10.85
N THR A 97 -16.68 11.49 -11.35
CA THR A 97 -16.90 12.93 -11.44
C THR A 97 -18.13 13.24 -12.30
N MET A 98 -18.31 12.56 -13.43
CA MET A 98 -19.50 12.71 -14.27
C MET A 98 -20.79 12.37 -13.52
N VAL A 99 -20.81 11.25 -12.78
CA VAL A 99 -21.96 10.84 -11.95
C VAL A 99 -22.28 11.91 -10.89
N GLN A 100 -21.25 12.51 -10.27
CA GLN A 100 -21.46 13.59 -9.29
C GLN A 100 -22.11 14.82 -9.93
N ILE A 101 -21.71 15.21 -11.15
CA ILE A 101 -22.31 16.31 -11.90
C ILE A 101 -23.77 15.99 -12.24
N ILE A 102 -24.04 14.81 -12.78
CA ILE A 102 -25.40 14.38 -13.12
C ILE A 102 -26.30 14.38 -11.86
N ASN A 103 -25.79 13.91 -10.74
CA ASN A 103 -26.54 13.91 -9.48
C ASN A 103 -26.82 15.30 -8.96
N LYS A 104 -25.84 16.20 -9.05
CA LYS A 104 -25.97 17.58 -8.60
C LYS A 104 -26.99 18.34 -9.42
N ASP A 105 -26.91 18.24 -10.75
CA ASP A 105 -27.59 19.15 -11.65
C ASP A 105 -28.94 18.58 -12.16
N PHE A 106 -29.12 17.25 -12.15
CA PHE A 106 -30.27 16.62 -12.81
C PHE A 106 -31.01 15.58 -11.95
N LEU A 107 -30.31 14.66 -11.25
CA LEU A 107 -30.93 13.49 -10.67
C LEU A 107 -30.95 13.46 -9.13
N GLY A 108 -30.47 14.50 -8.45
CA GLY A 108 -30.63 14.64 -7.00
C GLY A 108 -30.07 13.43 -6.20
N GLY A 109 -28.93 12.87 -6.60
CA GLY A 109 -28.30 11.75 -5.91
C GLY A 109 -28.75 10.35 -6.36
N LYS A 110 -29.63 10.23 -7.36
CA LYS A 110 -30.21 8.96 -7.83
C LYS A 110 -29.34 8.22 -8.86
N ALA A 111 -28.42 8.92 -9.56
CA ALA A 111 -27.52 8.28 -10.49
C ALA A 111 -26.48 7.44 -9.74
N LYS A 112 -26.33 6.20 -10.16
CA LYS A 112 -25.31 5.24 -9.72
C LYS A 112 -24.66 4.62 -10.95
N CYS A 113 -23.46 4.07 -10.83
CA CYS A 113 -22.72 3.42 -11.92
C CYS A 113 -23.58 2.38 -12.66
N VAL A 114 -24.36 1.60 -11.92
CA VAL A 114 -25.25 0.56 -12.47
C VAL A 114 -26.33 1.09 -13.40
N LEU A 115 -26.71 2.37 -13.29
CA LEU A 115 -27.72 2.98 -14.18
C LEU A 115 -27.32 2.88 -15.65
N CYS A 116 -26.03 3.04 -15.95
CA CYS A 116 -25.50 2.96 -17.31
C CYS A 116 -24.78 1.63 -17.57
N HIS A 117 -24.04 1.09 -16.59
CA HIS A 117 -23.15 -0.04 -16.79
C HIS A 117 -23.85 -1.40 -16.71
N ARG A 118 -24.82 -1.58 -15.81
CA ARG A 118 -25.65 -2.81 -15.71
C ARG A 118 -24.85 -4.12 -15.69
N GLY A 119 -23.71 -4.14 -15.02
CA GLY A 119 -22.84 -5.32 -14.95
C GLY A 119 -21.83 -5.44 -16.10
N ALA A 120 -21.63 -4.38 -16.89
CA ALA A 120 -20.65 -4.36 -17.99
C ALA A 120 -19.67 -3.20 -17.86
N THR A 121 -18.38 -3.42 -18.19
CA THR A 121 -17.35 -2.38 -18.14
C THR A 121 -17.56 -1.25 -19.18
N VAL A 122 -18.30 -1.54 -20.23
CA VAL A 122 -18.75 -0.57 -21.25
C VAL A 122 -20.27 -0.62 -21.30
N PRO A 123 -20.96 0.51 -21.13
CA PRO A 123 -22.41 0.57 -21.29
C PRO A 123 -22.83 0.15 -22.70
N ASP A 124 -23.97 -0.53 -22.81
CA ASP A 124 -24.58 -0.82 -24.11
C ASP A 124 -25.08 0.49 -24.73
N PRO A 125 -24.64 0.87 -25.93
CA PRO A 125 -25.08 2.11 -26.57
C PRO A 125 -26.54 2.08 -27.06
N ASN A 126 -27.19 0.91 -27.02
CA ASN A 126 -28.56 0.71 -27.47
C ASN A 126 -29.60 0.71 -26.33
N LEU A 127 -29.19 1.10 -25.13
CA LEU A 127 -30.08 1.19 -23.95
C LEU A 127 -30.81 2.50 -23.90
#